data_6a449a1a6d1009a2fcbfadaf0e6a3ae8
#
_entry.id   6a449a1a6d1009a2fcbfadaf0e6a3ae8
#
_cell.length_a   1.000
_cell.length_b   1.000
_cell.length_c   1.000
_cell.angle_alpha   90.00
_cell.angle_beta   90.00
_cell.angle_gamma   90.00
#
_symmetry.space_group_name_H-M   'P 1'
#
loop_
_entity.id
_entity.type
_entity.pdbx_description
1 polymer ?
#
loop_
_entity_poly.entity_id
_entity_poly.type
_entity_poly.pdbx_seq_one_letter_code
_entity_poly.pdbx_strand_id
1 'polypeptide(L)'
;MKTKIYVACHNSLPTFEGDILVPIQVGKSLSAINLDILGDNSGDNISELNPHFCELTALYWIWKNGVTNSDYIGLYHYRRFFLEPKFRQALVSTIRKYKYLVRNNLFFDCDYFSAGDPLISSASFERLKLDSYDMILPRKYFVTKNVMDDFCRNHLKDDLDTMRCIVLDKYYDWLDAFDLVMESNYLYPFNMFILKSELYCEFCSWLFDFPKRIFVHHFEEKQ
;
A
#
# COMPACT_ATOMS: atom_id res chain seq x y z
N MET A 1 -5.57 -11.16 -18.95
CA MET A 1 -5.16 -10.09 -18.00
C MET A 1 -4.15 -10.66 -17.02
N LYS A 2 -3.01 -9.99 -16.81
CA LYS A 2 -1.95 -10.47 -15.90
C LYS A 2 -1.95 -9.64 -14.63
N THR A 3 -2.30 -10.27 -13.52
CA THR A 3 -2.27 -9.66 -12.18
C THR A 3 -1.12 -10.26 -11.39
N LYS A 4 -0.33 -9.42 -10.71
CA LYS A 4 0.68 -9.85 -9.74
C LYS A 4 0.43 -9.12 -8.43
N ILE A 5 0.26 -9.87 -7.36
CA ILE A 5 0.14 -9.34 -6.01
C ILE A 5 1.37 -9.77 -5.22
N TYR A 6 2.24 -8.84 -4.95
CA TYR A 6 3.42 -9.09 -4.14
C TYR A 6 3.02 -9.19 -2.67
N VAL A 7 3.59 -10.16 -1.97
CA VAL A 7 3.32 -10.39 -0.55
C VAL A 7 4.57 -10.08 0.25
N ALA A 8 4.57 -8.97 0.97
CA ALA A 8 5.70 -8.54 1.79
C ALA A 8 5.89 -9.51 2.96
N CYS A 9 7.05 -10.19 2.98
CA CYS A 9 7.45 -11.18 3.98
C CYS A 9 8.70 -10.68 4.71
N HIS A 10 8.67 -10.69 6.04
CA HIS A 10 9.82 -10.29 6.84
C HIS A 10 10.50 -11.52 7.50
N ASN A 11 9.76 -12.26 8.31
CA ASN A 11 10.27 -13.41 9.07
C ASN A 11 9.52 -14.71 8.77
N SER A 12 8.48 -14.65 7.95
CA SER A 12 7.60 -15.79 7.68
C SER A 12 7.07 -15.72 6.26
N LEU A 13 6.79 -16.87 5.68
CA LEU A 13 6.10 -17.00 4.40
C LEU A 13 4.63 -16.60 4.52
N PRO A 14 3.96 -16.33 3.39
CA PRO A 14 2.53 -16.05 3.38
C PRO A 14 1.73 -17.22 3.96
N THR A 15 0.62 -16.92 4.59
CA THR A 15 -0.30 -17.93 5.13
C THR A 15 -1.04 -18.70 4.02
N PHE A 16 -1.18 -18.09 2.84
CA PHE A 16 -1.89 -18.67 1.70
C PHE A 16 -1.00 -18.65 0.45
N GLU A 17 -1.26 -19.60 -0.43
CA GLU A 17 -0.67 -19.68 -1.77
C GLU A 17 -1.75 -19.37 -2.83
N GLY A 18 -1.36 -18.79 -3.94
CA GLY A 18 -2.26 -18.48 -5.04
C GLY A 18 -1.49 -18.12 -6.33
N ASP A 19 -2.12 -18.33 -7.45
CA ASP A 19 -1.50 -18.17 -8.78
C ASP A 19 -1.14 -16.72 -9.15
N ILE A 20 -1.71 -15.73 -8.44
CA ILE A 20 -1.39 -14.31 -8.61
C ILE A 20 -0.46 -13.76 -7.52
N LEU A 21 -0.10 -14.58 -6.53
CA LEU A 21 0.74 -14.15 -5.42
C LEU A 21 2.23 -14.34 -5.74
N VAL A 22 3.01 -13.32 -5.41
CA VAL A 22 4.48 -13.31 -5.52
C VAL A 22 5.07 -12.93 -4.17
N PRO A 23 5.47 -13.90 -3.34
CA PRO A 23 6.14 -13.61 -2.08
C PRO A 23 7.45 -12.87 -2.32
N ILE A 24 7.69 -11.79 -1.57
CA ILE A 24 8.92 -11.00 -1.60
C ILE A 24 9.45 -10.75 -0.19
N GLN A 25 10.70 -11.13 0.06
CA GLN A 25 11.36 -10.85 1.33
C GLN A 25 11.84 -9.41 1.37
N VAL A 26 11.35 -8.64 2.34
CA VAL A 26 11.70 -7.23 2.53
C VAL A 26 12.92 -7.08 3.44
N GLY A 27 13.76 -6.07 3.16
CA GLY A 27 14.99 -5.83 3.90
C GLY A 27 15.99 -6.98 3.79
N LYS A 28 15.98 -7.73 2.71
CA LYS A 28 16.80 -8.95 2.55
C LYS A 28 18.29 -8.65 2.66
N SER A 29 18.76 -7.45 2.28
CA SER A 29 20.17 -7.04 2.44
C SER A 29 20.67 -7.09 3.88
N LEU A 30 19.79 -6.82 4.85
CA LEU A 30 20.15 -6.74 6.28
C LEU A 30 19.61 -7.92 7.09
N SER A 31 18.80 -8.80 6.47
CA SER A 31 18.14 -9.91 7.16
C SER A 31 19.11 -11.05 7.45
N ALA A 32 19.12 -11.51 8.70
CA ALA A 32 19.81 -12.76 9.09
C ALA A 32 19.03 -14.02 8.66
N ILE A 33 17.76 -13.88 8.26
CA ILE A 33 16.88 -14.98 7.83
C ILE A 33 16.83 -15.00 6.31
N ASN A 34 17.02 -16.16 5.70
CA ASN A 34 16.75 -16.39 4.29
C ASN A 34 15.46 -17.23 4.14
N LEU A 35 14.45 -16.66 3.51
CA LEU A 35 13.16 -17.32 3.27
C LEU A 35 13.13 -18.14 1.97
N ASP A 36 14.22 -18.17 1.21
CA ASP A 36 14.32 -18.84 -0.11
C ASP A 36 13.25 -18.39 -1.13
N ILE A 37 12.85 -17.12 -1.04
CA ILE A 37 11.94 -16.46 -1.97
C ILE A 37 12.64 -15.25 -2.62
N LEU A 38 11.95 -14.63 -3.56
CA LEU A 38 12.37 -13.36 -4.15
C LEU A 38 12.75 -12.37 -3.05
N GLY A 39 13.86 -11.65 -3.22
CA GLY A 39 14.28 -10.60 -2.30
C GLY A 39 14.20 -9.23 -2.94
N ASP A 40 14.00 -8.22 -2.11
CA ASP A 40 13.99 -6.83 -2.51
C ASP A 40 15.42 -6.23 -2.68
N ASN A 41 16.46 -7.08 -2.65
CA ASN A 41 17.88 -6.69 -2.65
C ASN A 41 18.59 -6.92 -4.01
N SER A 42 17.87 -7.18 -5.08
CA SER A 42 18.42 -7.37 -6.42
C SER A 42 18.10 -6.17 -7.34
N GLY A 43 18.89 -5.99 -8.39
CA GLY A 43 18.68 -4.90 -9.36
C GLY A 43 18.73 -3.51 -8.70
N ASP A 44 17.90 -2.58 -9.21
CA ASP A 44 17.74 -1.25 -8.60
C ASP A 44 16.87 -1.38 -7.35
N ASN A 45 17.45 -1.15 -6.16
CA ASN A 45 16.81 -1.42 -4.88
C ASN A 45 17.25 -0.45 -3.78
N ILE A 46 16.47 -0.43 -2.70
CA ILE A 46 16.74 0.31 -1.45
C ILE A 46 16.60 -0.62 -0.22
N SER A 47 16.91 -1.91 -0.37
CA SER A 47 16.72 -2.93 0.66
C SER A 47 17.42 -2.59 1.98
N GLU A 48 18.57 -1.93 1.92
CA GLU A 48 19.33 -1.50 3.12
C GLU A 48 18.60 -0.40 3.93
N LEU A 49 17.66 0.31 3.32
CA LEU A 49 16.83 1.31 4.01
C LEU A 49 15.62 0.73 4.73
N ASN A 50 15.44 -0.60 4.72
CA ASN A 50 14.29 -1.26 5.33
C ASN A 50 14.02 -0.88 6.80
N PRO A 51 15.03 -0.64 7.67
CA PRO A 51 14.78 -0.17 9.04
C PRO A 51 13.97 1.13 9.14
N HIS A 52 14.00 1.96 8.09
CA HIS A 52 13.29 3.24 8.02
C HIS A 52 12.07 3.19 7.10
N PHE A 53 12.10 2.36 6.06
CA PHE A 53 11.09 2.31 5.00
C PHE A 53 10.15 1.11 5.10
N CYS A 54 10.44 0.14 5.97
CA CYS A 54 9.63 -1.07 6.13
C CYS A 54 9.31 -1.73 4.77
N GLU A 55 8.04 -2.07 4.53
CA GLU A 55 7.59 -2.67 3.27
C GLU A 55 7.71 -1.76 2.03
N LEU A 56 7.98 -0.49 2.20
CA LEU A 56 8.22 0.42 1.07
C LEU A 56 9.45 0.02 0.27
N THR A 57 10.42 -0.71 0.86
CA THR A 57 11.56 -1.26 0.12
C THR A 57 11.12 -2.27 -0.95
N ALA A 58 10.10 -3.09 -0.65
CA ALA A 58 9.48 -3.95 -1.64
C ALA A 58 8.73 -3.13 -2.71
N LEU A 59 7.98 -2.08 -2.34
CA LEU A 59 7.32 -1.21 -3.32
C LEU A 59 8.32 -0.60 -4.29
N TYR A 60 9.45 -0.11 -3.80
CA TYR A 60 10.52 0.41 -4.66
C TYR A 60 11.05 -0.65 -5.61
N TRP A 61 11.37 -1.84 -5.08
CA TRP A 61 11.89 -2.94 -5.88
C TRP A 61 10.92 -3.36 -6.98
N ILE A 62 9.63 -3.49 -6.65
CA ILE A 62 8.57 -3.84 -7.61
C ILE A 62 8.50 -2.79 -8.71
N TRP A 63 8.51 -1.50 -8.35
CA TRP A 63 8.49 -0.40 -9.31
C TRP A 63 9.66 -0.45 -10.29
N LYS A 64 10.86 -0.72 -9.81
CA LYS A 64 12.07 -0.72 -10.62
C LYS A 64 12.27 -2.01 -11.42
N ASN A 65 11.85 -3.16 -10.89
CA ASN A 65 12.21 -4.47 -11.44
C ASN A 65 10.99 -5.37 -11.74
N GLY A 66 9.83 -5.13 -11.12
CA GLY A 66 8.72 -6.10 -11.06
C GLY A 66 7.51 -5.79 -11.93
N VAL A 67 7.33 -4.56 -12.42
CA VAL A 67 6.11 -4.11 -13.12
C VAL A 67 5.93 -4.73 -14.50
N THR A 68 7.02 -5.19 -15.12
CA THR A 68 7.01 -5.69 -16.51
C THR A 68 5.95 -6.77 -16.76
N ASN A 69 5.15 -6.59 -17.83
CA ASN A 69 4.12 -7.53 -18.29
C ASN A 69 2.98 -7.81 -17.27
N SER A 70 2.61 -6.84 -16.48
CA SER A 70 1.45 -6.93 -15.58
C SER A 70 0.46 -5.81 -15.87
N ASP A 71 -0.83 -6.14 -15.91
CA ASP A 71 -1.91 -5.16 -16.06
C ASP A 71 -2.25 -4.54 -14.70
N TYR A 72 -2.12 -5.37 -13.62
CA TYR A 72 -2.34 -4.96 -12.23
C TYR A 72 -1.19 -5.39 -11.33
N ILE A 73 -0.83 -4.50 -10.42
CA ILE A 73 0.16 -4.72 -9.35
C ILE A 73 -0.53 -4.50 -8.01
N GLY A 74 -0.33 -5.42 -7.08
CA GLY A 74 -0.81 -5.30 -5.71
C GLY A 74 0.30 -5.50 -4.68
N LEU A 75 0.04 -5.02 -3.46
CA LEU A 75 0.83 -5.32 -2.28
C LEU A 75 -0.08 -5.87 -1.19
N TYR A 76 0.32 -7.03 -0.65
CA TYR A 76 -0.22 -7.67 0.54
C TYR A 76 0.88 -7.80 1.60
N HIS A 77 0.48 -8.10 2.82
CA HIS A 77 1.38 -8.56 3.88
C HIS A 77 1.22 -10.06 4.08
N TYR A 78 2.24 -10.75 4.56
CA TYR A 78 2.23 -12.19 4.75
C TYR A 78 1.08 -12.72 5.64
N ARG A 79 0.41 -11.88 6.42
CA ARG A 79 -0.73 -12.19 7.27
C ARG A 79 -2.01 -11.44 6.93
N ARG A 80 -2.02 -10.60 5.88
CA ARG A 80 -3.18 -9.77 5.52
C ARG A 80 -3.42 -9.87 4.04
N PHE A 81 -4.65 -10.20 3.69
CA PHE A 81 -5.11 -10.39 2.32
C PHE A 81 -6.47 -9.71 2.18
N PHE A 82 -6.79 -9.23 1.00
CA PHE A 82 -8.17 -8.87 0.73
C PHE A 82 -9.05 -10.12 0.74
N LEU A 83 -10.21 -10.00 1.34
CA LEU A 83 -11.16 -11.09 1.46
C LEU A 83 -12.28 -10.93 0.43
N GLU A 84 -12.61 -12.02 -0.23
CA GLU A 84 -13.76 -12.05 -1.13
C GLU A 84 -15.04 -11.70 -0.37
N PRO A 85 -15.89 -10.80 -0.91
CA PRO A 85 -17.13 -10.43 -0.25
C PRO A 85 -18.06 -11.65 -0.21
N LYS A 86 -18.46 -12.07 0.99
CA LYS A 86 -19.55 -13.05 1.13
C LYS A 86 -20.85 -12.42 0.61
N PHE A 87 -21.75 -13.22 0.05
CA PHE A 87 -22.99 -12.78 -0.59
C PHE A 87 -23.79 -11.73 0.25
N ARG A 88 -23.82 -11.86 1.57
CA ARG A 88 -24.41 -10.85 2.48
C ARG A 88 -23.67 -9.51 2.49
N GLN A 89 -22.36 -9.54 2.37
CA GLN A 89 -21.53 -8.32 2.34
C GLN A 89 -21.59 -7.65 0.97
N ALA A 90 -21.72 -8.41 -0.10
CA ALA A 90 -21.94 -7.89 -1.45
C ALA A 90 -23.26 -7.07 -1.53
N LEU A 91 -24.33 -7.52 -0.89
CA LEU A 91 -25.59 -6.78 -0.83
C LEU A 91 -25.47 -5.46 -0.06
N VAL A 92 -24.80 -5.49 1.09
CA VAL A 92 -24.55 -4.28 1.91
C VAL A 92 -23.58 -3.33 1.19
N SER A 93 -22.57 -3.84 0.48
CA SER A 93 -21.65 -3.02 -0.31
C SER A 93 -22.36 -2.38 -1.51
N THR A 94 -23.31 -3.08 -2.13
CA THR A 94 -24.14 -2.55 -3.23
C THR A 94 -25.03 -1.41 -2.75
N ILE A 95 -25.66 -1.55 -1.58
CA ILE A 95 -26.49 -0.48 -0.99
C ILE A 95 -25.63 0.73 -0.57
N ARG A 96 -24.41 0.49 -0.05
CA ARG A 96 -23.44 1.56 0.26
C ARG A 96 -22.82 2.18 -0.99
N LYS A 97 -22.72 1.44 -2.10
CA LYS A 97 -22.22 1.91 -3.40
C LYS A 97 -23.02 3.10 -3.93
N TYR A 98 -24.32 3.14 -3.68
CA TYR A 98 -25.19 4.29 -4.05
C TYR A 98 -24.86 5.59 -3.28
N LYS A 99 -24.17 5.52 -2.15
CA LYS A 99 -23.87 6.67 -1.30
C LYS A 99 -22.49 7.28 -1.55
N TYR A 100 -21.61 6.60 -2.31
CA TYR A 100 -20.22 6.99 -2.58
C TYR A 100 -19.81 6.82 -4.03
N LEU A 101 -20.64 7.35 -4.95
CA LEU A 101 -20.32 7.45 -6.37
C LEU A 101 -19.27 8.53 -6.61
N VAL A 102 -18.02 8.25 -6.25
CA VAL A 102 -16.86 9.00 -6.74
C VAL A 102 -15.80 8.00 -7.16
N ARG A 103 -15.73 7.77 -8.48
CA ARG A 103 -14.77 6.91 -9.19
C ARG A 103 -14.80 5.41 -8.87
N ASN A 104 -14.26 4.60 -9.81
CA ASN A 104 -14.23 3.14 -9.84
C ASN A 104 -13.32 2.50 -8.77
N ASN A 105 -13.52 2.85 -7.49
CA ASN A 105 -12.74 2.30 -6.40
C ASN A 105 -13.53 1.22 -5.68
N LEU A 106 -12.92 0.08 -5.48
CA LEU A 106 -13.50 -1.03 -4.74
C LEU A 106 -12.76 -1.19 -3.40
N PHE A 107 -13.54 -1.38 -2.32
CA PHE A 107 -13.01 -1.51 -0.97
C PHE A 107 -13.26 -2.91 -0.45
N PHE A 108 -12.20 -3.56 0.07
CA PHE A 108 -12.22 -4.90 0.61
C PHE A 108 -11.92 -4.94 2.10
N ASP A 109 -12.48 -5.92 2.79
CA ASP A 109 -12.02 -6.30 4.12
C ASP A 109 -10.64 -6.97 3.99
N CYS A 110 -9.70 -6.60 4.83
CA CYS A 110 -8.34 -7.11 4.82
C CYS A 110 -7.89 -7.62 6.20
N ASP A 111 -8.83 -7.96 7.07
CA ASP A 111 -8.52 -8.38 8.42
C ASP A 111 -8.25 -9.88 8.49
N TYR A 112 -7.13 -10.29 9.12
CA TYR A 112 -6.78 -11.69 9.36
C TYR A 112 -7.86 -12.46 10.15
N PHE A 113 -8.62 -11.73 11.00
CA PHE A 113 -9.67 -12.30 11.83
C PHE A 113 -11.06 -12.30 11.18
N SER A 114 -11.21 -11.69 10.01
CA SER A 114 -12.48 -11.67 9.30
C SER A 114 -12.71 -12.99 8.59
N ALA A 115 -13.88 -13.62 8.78
CA ALA A 115 -14.23 -14.84 8.08
C ALA A 115 -14.54 -14.55 6.60
N GLY A 116 -13.64 -14.93 5.71
CA GLY A 116 -13.76 -14.78 4.25
C GLY A 116 -12.73 -15.61 3.52
N ASP A 117 -12.95 -15.87 2.25
CA ASP A 117 -11.97 -16.49 1.38
C ASP A 117 -10.99 -15.42 0.88
N PRO A 118 -9.68 -15.64 0.95
CA PRO A 118 -8.71 -14.66 0.50
C PRO A 118 -8.75 -14.51 -1.03
N LEU A 119 -8.61 -13.28 -1.51
CA LEU A 119 -8.48 -12.96 -2.92
C LEU A 119 -7.04 -13.24 -3.37
N ILE A 120 -6.79 -14.46 -3.86
CA ILE A 120 -5.45 -14.98 -4.16
C ILE A 120 -5.34 -15.66 -5.53
N SER A 121 -6.40 -15.64 -6.35
CA SER A 121 -6.42 -16.34 -7.64
C SER A 121 -6.93 -15.49 -8.78
N SER A 122 -6.41 -15.75 -9.99
CA SER A 122 -6.88 -15.15 -11.23
C SER A 122 -8.38 -15.38 -11.43
N ALA A 123 -8.87 -16.57 -11.12
CA ALA A 123 -10.28 -16.92 -11.25
C ALA A 123 -11.18 -16.06 -10.35
N SER A 124 -10.74 -15.77 -9.11
CA SER A 124 -11.45 -14.85 -8.21
C SER A 124 -11.44 -13.43 -8.73
N PHE A 125 -10.30 -12.98 -9.26
CA PHE A 125 -10.16 -11.64 -9.84
C PHE A 125 -11.13 -11.44 -11.01
N GLU A 126 -11.21 -12.42 -11.92
CA GLU A 126 -12.13 -12.39 -13.07
C GLU A 126 -13.59 -12.49 -12.63
N ARG A 127 -13.93 -13.44 -11.74
CA ARG A 127 -15.30 -13.64 -11.22
C ARG A 127 -15.86 -12.37 -10.58
N LEU A 128 -15.04 -11.62 -9.85
CA LEU A 128 -15.42 -10.38 -9.20
C LEU A 128 -15.34 -9.16 -10.14
N LYS A 129 -14.92 -9.35 -11.39
CA LYS A 129 -14.76 -8.30 -12.41
C LYS A 129 -13.90 -7.14 -11.88
N LEU A 130 -12.80 -7.48 -11.22
CA LEU A 130 -11.91 -6.50 -10.61
C LEU A 130 -11.16 -5.66 -11.65
N ASP A 131 -11.07 -6.15 -12.90
CA ASP A 131 -10.56 -5.46 -14.08
C ASP A 131 -11.37 -4.21 -14.48
N SER A 132 -12.58 -4.07 -13.97
CA SER A 132 -13.39 -2.86 -14.16
C SER A 132 -13.01 -1.69 -13.24
N TYR A 133 -12.11 -1.90 -12.29
CA TYR A 133 -11.68 -0.91 -11.31
C TYR A 133 -10.25 -0.45 -11.55
N ASP A 134 -9.96 0.82 -11.32
CA ASP A 134 -8.62 1.38 -11.44
C ASP A 134 -7.77 1.04 -10.22
N MET A 135 -8.40 1.00 -9.04
CA MET A 135 -7.76 0.64 -7.78
C MET A 135 -8.68 -0.11 -6.83
N ILE A 136 -8.09 -0.99 -6.06
CA ILE A 136 -8.72 -1.78 -5.00
C ILE A 136 -7.97 -1.46 -3.71
N LEU A 137 -8.69 -0.98 -2.72
CA LEU A 137 -8.14 -0.47 -1.46
C LEU A 137 -8.77 -1.21 -0.27
N PRO A 138 -8.10 -1.22 0.91
CA PRO A 138 -8.74 -1.66 2.14
C PRO A 138 -9.91 -0.76 2.51
N ARG A 139 -10.81 -1.24 3.36
CA ARG A 139 -11.86 -0.39 3.93
C ARG A 139 -11.26 0.73 4.76
N LYS A 140 -11.98 1.85 4.81
CA LYS A 140 -11.62 2.97 5.68
C LYS A 140 -11.54 2.52 7.13
N TYR A 141 -10.45 2.85 7.77
CA TYR A 141 -10.29 2.79 9.21
C TYR A 141 -10.64 4.15 9.80
N PHE A 142 -11.60 4.19 10.71
CA PHE A 142 -12.05 5.42 11.34
C PHE A 142 -11.28 5.68 12.64
N VAL A 143 -10.69 6.86 12.73
CA VAL A 143 -10.01 7.34 13.93
C VAL A 143 -10.95 8.16 14.80
N THR A 144 -10.60 8.36 16.08
CA THR A 144 -11.51 8.97 17.06
C THR A 144 -11.82 10.44 16.76
N LYS A 145 -10.84 11.22 16.30
CA LYS A 145 -11.02 12.65 16.02
C LYS A 145 -10.61 12.94 14.57
N ASN A 146 -9.32 13.00 14.29
CA ASN A 146 -8.78 13.15 12.94
C ASN A 146 -7.43 12.42 12.81
N VAL A 147 -6.93 12.32 11.57
CA VAL A 147 -5.68 11.60 11.27
C VAL A 147 -4.49 12.27 11.95
N MET A 148 -4.45 13.61 12.00
CA MET A 148 -3.38 14.35 12.68
C MET A 148 -3.31 13.99 14.18
N ASP A 149 -4.43 14.01 14.87
CA ASP A 149 -4.50 13.65 16.30
C ASP A 149 -4.11 12.18 16.54
N ASP A 150 -4.53 11.28 15.63
CA ASP A 150 -4.20 9.86 15.73
C ASP A 150 -2.69 9.61 15.54
N PHE A 151 -2.09 10.27 14.56
CA PHE A 151 -0.63 10.25 14.33
C PHE A 151 0.12 10.76 15.58
N CYS A 152 -0.24 11.92 16.08
CA CYS A 152 0.44 12.56 17.23
C CYS A 152 0.34 11.79 18.56
N ARG A 153 -0.51 10.75 18.65
CA ARG A 153 -0.53 9.86 19.84
C ARG A 153 0.69 8.95 19.91
N ASN A 154 1.28 8.61 18.76
CA ASN A 154 2.35 7.61 18.65
C ASN A 154 3.63 8.16 18.02
N HIS A 155 3.57 9.36 17.43
CA HIS A 155 4.65 9.99 16.67
C HIS A 155 4.80 11.47 17.05
N LEU A 156 5.92 12.06 16.67
CA LEU A 156 6.21 13.47 16.92
C LEU A 156 5.40 14.37 15.97
N LYS A 157 4.79 15.41 16.52
CA LYS A 157 4.05 16.41 15.73
C LYS A 157 4.99 17.13 14.76
N ASP A 158 6.23 17.39 15.17
CA ASP A 158 7.24 18.09 14.36
C ASP A 158 7.51 17.36 13.03
N ASP A 159 7.37 16.03 13.00
CA ASP A 159 7.49 15.26 11.75
C ASP A 159 6.39 15.62 10.76
N LEU A 160 5.14 15.78 11.23
CA LEU A 160 4.02 16.22 10.38
C LEU A 160 4.18 17.68 9.94
N ASP A 161 4.62 18.55 10.83
CA ASP A 161 4.86 19.96 10.52
C ASP A 161 5.96 20.07 9.44
N THR A 162 7.03 19.27 9.56
CA THR A 162 8.08 19.17 8.55
C THR A 162 7.52 18.64 7.21
N MET A 163 6.73 17.57 7.23
CA MET A 163 6.09 17.05 6.02
C MET A 163 5.23 18.12 5.34
N ARG A 164 4.43 18.85 6.11
CA ARG A 164 3.58 19.92 5.57
C ARG A 164 4.40 21.05 4.95
N CYS A 165 5.51 21.44 5.57
CA CYS A 165 6.44 22.43 4.99
C CYS A 165 7.01 21.94 3.64
N ILE A 166 7.40 20.67 3.54
CA ILE A 166 7.89 20.09 2.28
C ILE A 166 6.80 20.06 1.21
N VAL A 167 5.56 19.70 1.58
CA VAL A 167 4.42 19.75 0.66
C VAL A 167 4.17 21.17 0.18
N LEU A 168 4.20 22.15 1.07
CA LEU A 168 4.03 23.57 0.74
C LEU A 168 5.12 24.07 -0.23
N ASP A 169 6.37 23.68 -0.01
CA ASP A 169 7.50 24.17 -0.80
C ASP A 169 7.64 23.46 -2.17
N LYS A 170 7.43 22.16 -2.22
CA LYS A 170 7.74 21.34 -3.41
C LYS A 170 6.53 20.75 -4.12
N TYR A 171 5.39 20.67 -3.44
CA TYR A 171 4.17 20.01 -3.95
C TYR A 171 2.93 20.85 -3.63
N TYR A 172 3.01 22.14 -3.87
CA TYR A 172 1.95 23.10 -3.50
C TYR A 172 0.54 22.67 -3.95
N ASP A 173 0.42 22.10 -5.14
CA ASP A 173 -0.86 21.61 -5.69
C ASP A 173 -1.47 20.47 -4.87
N TRP A 174 -0.71 19.85 -3.97
CA TRP A 174 -1.14 18.77 -3.08
C TRP A 174 -1.42 19.24 -1.64
N LEU A 175 -1.19 20.52 -1.35
CA LEU A 175 -1.34 21.06 0.02
C LEU A 175 -2.76 20.89 0.54
N ASP A 176 -3.76 21.25 -0.26
CA ASP A 176 -5.18 21.11 0.11
C ASP A 176 -5.54 19.64 0.35
N ALA A 177 -5.00 18.72 -0.46
CA ALA A 177 -5.22 17.29 -0.29
C ALA A 177 -4.54 16.77 0.99
N PHE A 178 -3.34 17.24 1.31
CA PHE A 178 -2.65 16.92 2.56
C PHE A 178 -3.46 17.38 3.78
N ASP A 179 -3.85 18.64 3.81
CA ASP A 179 -4.63 19.22 4.91
C ASP A 179 -5.98 18.50 5.06
N LEU A 180 -6.68 18.20 3.95
CA LEU A 180 -7.93 17.43 3.95
C LEU A 180 -7.75 16.04 4.56
N VAL A 181 -6.65 15.34 4.24
CA VAL A 181 -6.36 14.02 4.81
C VAL A 181 -6.08 14.12 6.30
N MET A 182 -5.28 15.10 6.73
CA MET A 182 -4.94 15.29 8.14
C MET A 182 -6.16 15.65 9.01
N GLU A 183 -7.12 16.38 8.46
CA GLU A 183 -8.38 16.76 9.11
C GLU A 183 -9.44 15.66 9.04
N SER A 184 -9.30 14.68 8.15
CA SER A 184 -10.28 13.59 8.01
C SER A 184 -10.28 12.68 9.23
N ASN A 185 -11.44 12.05 9.51
CA ASN A 185 -11.58 11.08 10.59
C ASN A 185 -11.40 9.63 10.12
N TYR A 186 -10.75 9.41 8.98
CA TYR A 186 -10.46 8.08 8.45
C TYR A 186 -9.17 8.06 7.64
N LEU A 187 -8.57 6.87 7.55
CA LEU A 187 -7.44 6.57 6.69
C LEU A 187 -7.63 5.19 6.01
N TYR A 188 -6.79 4.89 5.03
CA TYR A 188 -6.69 3.56 4.42
C TYR A 188 -5.47 2.85 5.02
N PRO A 189 -5.68 1.82 5.85
CA PRO A 189 -4.60 1.22 6.63
C PRO A 189 -3.75 0.24 5.83
N PHE A 190 -2.58 -0.09 6.39
CA PHE A 190 -1.76 -1.27 6.05
C PHE A 190 -0.94 -1.18 4.76
N ASN A 191 -0.89 -0.08 4.05
CA ASN A 191 -0.20 0.03 2.75
C ASN A 191 -0.57 -1.10 1.77
N MET A 192 -1.82 -1.56 1.82
CA MET A 192 -2.35 -2.62 0.96
C MET A 192 -3.17 -2.03 -0.16
N PHE A 193 -2.98 -2.54 -1.36
CA PHE A 193 -3.74 -2.12 -2.55
C PHE A 193 -3.56 -3.11 -3.70
N ILE A 194 -4.43 -2.98 -4.72
CA ILE A 194 -4.19 -3.49 -6.07
C ILE A 194 -4.49 -2.34 -7.01
N LEU A 195 -3.54 -1.94 -7.83
CA LEU A 195 -3.63 -0.82 -8.76
C LEU A 195 -3.40 -1.29 -10.19
N LYS A 196 -3.98 -0.61 -11.17
CA LYS A 196 -3.49 -0.69 -12.55
C LYS A 196 -2.01 -0.35 -12.57
N SER A 197 -1.22 -1.04 -13.40
CA SER A 197 0.24 -0.88 -13.40
C SER A 197 0.69 0.54 -13.71
N GLU A 198 -0.07 1.28 -14.53
CA GLU A 198 0.19 2.70 -14.82
C GLU A 198 0.05 3.55 -13.55
N LEU A 199 -1.07 3.40 -12.83
CA LEU A 199 -1.29 4.10 -11.56
C LEU A 199 -0.27 3.73 -10.49
N TYR A 200 0.16 2.46 -10.46
CA TYR A 200 1.22 2.01 -9.58
C TYR A 200 2.54 2.76 -9.86
N CYS A 201 2.91 2.90 -11.13
CA CYS A 201 4.11 3.63 -11.52
C CYS A 201 4.02 5.13 -11.15
N GLU A 202 2.89 5.77 -11.40
CA GLU A 202 2.64 7.16 -11.00
C GLU A 202 2.74 7.33 -9.48
N PHE A 203 2.07 6.46 -8.73
CA PHE A 203 2.11 6.45 -7.27
C PHE A 203 3.53 6.29 -6.73
N CYS A 204 4.29 5.32 -7.25
CA CYS A 204 5.67 5.11 -6.82
C CYS A 204 6.60 6.26 -7.22
N SER A 205 6.41 6.85 -8.39
CA SER A 205 7.17 8.02 -8.82
C SER A 205 6.99 9.18 -7.85
N TRP A 206 5.76 9.46 -7.46
CA TRP A 206 5.46 10.47 -6.45
C TRP A 206 5.95 10.08 -5.06
N LEU A 207 5.64 8.86 -4.62
CA LEU A 207 5.99 8.37 -3.28
C LEU A 207 7.49 8.41 -3.02
N PHE A 208 8.32 7.98 -3.98
CA PHE A 208 9.77 7.90 -3.80
C PHE A 208 10.54 9.17 -4.19
N ASP A 209 9.89 10.15 -4.80
CA ASP A 209 10.47 11.49 -4.91
C ASP A 209 10.41 12.23 -3.56
N PHE A 210 9.31 12.04 -2.80
CA PHE A 210 9.07 12.71 -1.53
C PHE A 210 10.10 12.37 -0.42
N PRO A 211 10.40 11.10 -0.08
CA PRO A 211 11.36 10.76 0.96
C PRO A 211 12.79 11.14 0.65
N LYS A 212 13.23 11.09 -0.61
CA LYS A 212 14.58 11.56 -0.99
C LYS A 212 14.81 13.00 -0.53
N ARG A 213 13.78 13.83 -0.60
CA ARG A 213 13.83 15.24 -0.21
C ARG A 213 13.79 15.43 1.31
N ILE A 214 13.05 14.59 2.04
CA ILE A 214 13.06 14.60 3.52
C ILE A 214 14.43 14.24 4.04
N PHE A 215 15.08 13.20 3.51
CA PHE A 215 16.41 12.81 3.92
C PHE A 215 17.44 13.91 3.64
N VAL A 216 17.39 14.53 2.47
CA VAL A 216 18.30 15.65 2.12
C VAL A 216 18.11 16.80 3.10
N HIS A 217 16.87 17.22 3.36
CA HIS A 217 16.60 18.35 4.26
C HIS A 217 17.08 18.09 5.70
N HIS A 218 16.86 16.88 6.22
CA HIS A 218 17.23 16.54 7.60
C HIS A 218 18.75 16.36 7.81
N PHE A 219 19.50 16.07 6.76
CA PHE A 219 20.95 15.96 6.81
C PHE A 219 21.66 17.28 6.51
N GLU A 220 21.08 18.18 5.71
CA GLU A 220 21.65 19.49 5.42
C GLU A 220 21.50 20.48 6.59
N GLU A 221 20.45 20.38 7.41
CA GLU A 221 20.28 21.22 8.61
C GLU A 221 21.16 20.81 9.81
N LYS A 222 21.82 19.66 9.74
CA LYS A 222 22.71 19.15 10.82
C LYS A 222 24.20 19.29 10.52
N GLN A 223 24.56 19.95 9.41
CA GLN A 223 25.91 20.37 9.09
C GLN A 223 26.08 21.88 9.33
#